data_5827976f158e460511e90bbf44b32700
#
_entry.id   5827976f158e460511e90bbf44b32700
#
_cell.length_a   1.000
_cell.length_b   1.000
_cell.length_c   1.000
_cell.angle_alpha   90.00
_cell.angle_beta   90.00
_cell.angle_gamma   90.00
#
_symmetry.space_group_name_H-M   'P 1'
#
loop_
_entity.id
_entity.type
_entity.pdbx_description
1 polymer ?
#
loop_
_entity_poly.entity_id
_entity_poly.type
_entity_poly.pdbx_seq_one_letter_code
_entity_poly.pdbx_strand_id
1 'polypeptide(L)'
;MTMQLNLDTIILYVQNVDRLKSFYGDVFKFDIVEEYRSLWVLLKAGNGKIGLHKMGDRFLDKSRGDLKLPHNTKIVFEINDDINRAREDLLNQNVVMREVKTFDNYDFWLCDGEDPEGNVFQLKQKK
;
A
#
# COMPACT_ATOMS: atom_id res chain seq x y z
N MET A 1 -6.14 8.32 -34.63
CA MET A 1 -5.16 7.47 -33.95
C MET A 1 -5.53 7.34 -32.48
N THR A 2 -5.62 6.12 -32.00
CA THR A 2 -5.96 5.88 -30.60
C THR A 2 -4.70 5.96 -29.74
N MET A 3 -4.76 6.78 -28.68
CA MET A 3 -3.69 6.86 -27.70
C MET A 3 -3.67 5.59 -26.85
N GLN A 4 -2.49 4.98 -26.69
CA GLN A 4 -2.32 3.86 -25.79
C GLN A 4 -1.86 4.37 -24.42
N LEU A 5 -2.54 3.95 -23.38
CA LEU A 5 -2.24 4.37 -22.03
C LEU A 5 -1.88 3.17 -21.19
N ASN A 6 -0.80 3.28 -20.43
CA ASN A 6 -0.37 2.25 -19.50
C ASN A 6 -0.29 2.86 -18.11
N LEU A 7 -0.91 2.21 -17.15
CA LEU A 7 -0.81 2.67 -15.77
C LEU A 7 0.63 2.43 -15.29
N ASP A 8 1.33 3.50 -14.93
CA ASP A 8 2.73 3.44 -14.49
C ASP A 8 2.87 3.46 -12.98
N THR A 9 2.27 4.45 -12.34
CA THR A 9 2.50 4.71 -10.91
C THR A 9 1.21 5.18 -10.25
N ILE A 10 0.99 4.71 -9.02
CA ILE A 10 -0.02 5.29 -8.12
C ILE A 10 0.75 6.03 -7.04
N ILE A 11 0.40 7.29 -6.82
CA ILE A 11 1.04 8.13 -5.81
C ILE A 11 0.14 8.23 -4.58
N LEU A 12 0.71 7.93 -3.42
CA LEU A 12 0.07 8.17 -2.14
C LEU A 12 0.65 9.44 -1.54
N TYR A 13 -0.22 10.36 -1.15
CA TYR A 13 0.18 11.54 -0.40
C TYR A 13 0.21 11.18 1.07
N VAL A 14 1.38 11.29 1.69
CA VAL A 14 1.60 10.80 3.05
C VAL A 14 2.21 11.88 3.93
N GLN A 15 2.09 11.70 5.24
CA GLN A 15 2.64 12.65 6.20
C GLN A 15 4.13 12.41 6.44
N ASN A 16 4.53 11.14 6.54
CA ASN A 16 5.90 10.76 6.85
C ASN A 16 6.41 9.76 5.81
N VAL A 17 7.10 10.29 4.80
CA VAL A 17 7.61 9.48 3.69
C VAL A 17 8.59 8.41 4.18
N ASP A 18 9.47 8.74 5.13
CA ASP A 18 10.47 7.79 5.61
C ASP A 18 9.83 6.60 6.32
N ARG A 19 8.79 6.84 7.10
CA ARG A 19 8.07 5.78 7.79
C ARG A 19 7.37 4.84 6.80
N LEU A 20 6.75 5.40 5.77
CA LEU A 20 6.07 4.61 4.74
C LEU A 20 7.07 3.88 3.85
N LYS A 21 8.21 4.51 3.55
CA LYS A 21 9.31 3.87 2.83
C LYS A 21 9.79 2.62 3.57
N SER A 22 9.99 2.74 4.88
CA SER A 22 10.41 1.59 5.70
C SER A 22 9.35 0.49 5.67
N PHE A 23 8.08 0.85 5.78
CA PHE A 23 7.01 -0.13 5.74
C PHE A 23 7.02 -0.91 4.41
N TYR A 24 6.90 -0.23 3.29
CA TYR A 24 6.80 -0.88 1.99
C TYR A 24 8.10 -1.56 1.57
N GLY A 25 9.24 -1.00 1.97
CA GLY A 25 10.54 -1.59 1.66
C GLY A 25 10.87 -2.80 2.53
N ASP A 26 10.55 -2.75 3.82
CA ASP A 26 10.94 -3.81 4.75
C ASP A 26 9.89 -4.92 4.83
N VAL A 27 8.60 -4.58 4.82
CA VAL A 27 7.52 -5.57 4.95
C VAL A 27 7.25 -6.26 3.61
N PHE A 28 7.06 -5.49 2.55
CA PHE A 28 6.74 -6.05 1.22
C PHE A 28 7.96 -6.26 0.34
N LYS A 29 9.14 -5.82 0.79
CA LYS A 29 10.39 -5.99 0.06
C LYS A 29 10.40 -5.31 -1.31
N PHE A 30 9.68 -4.19 -1.45
CA PHE A 30 9.72 -3.42 -2.68
C PHE A 30 11.05 -2.68 -2.82
N ASP A 31 11.59 -2.65 -4.04
CA ASP A 31 12.84 -1.95 -4.33
C ASP A 31 12.61 -0.46 -4.51
N ILE A 32 13.55 0.34 -4.04
CA ILE A 32 13.52 1.78 -4.25
C ILE A 32 14.09 2.09 -5.63
N VAL A 33 13.28 2.76 -6.47
CA VAL A 33 13.66 3.15 -7.83
C VAL A 33 14.29 4.54 -7.85
N GLU A 34 13.68 5.46 -7.11
CA GLU A 34 14.23 6.81 -6.93
C GLU A 34 13.80 7.35 -5.58
N GLU A 35 14.58 8.31 -5.10
CA GLU A 35 14.35 8.90 -3.79
C GLU A 35 14.87 10.33 -3.79
N TYR A 36 14.10 11.25 -3.20
CA TYR A 36 14.52 12.64 -3.04
C TYR A 36 14.20 13.11 -1.63
N ARG A 37 15.21 13.16 -0.78
CA ARG A 37 15.16 13.67 0.60
C ARG A 37 13.91 13.20 1.33
N SER A 38 13.44 13.22 2.25
CA SER A 38 12.22 12.74 2.91
C SER A 38 10.92 13.31 2.29
N LEU A 39 10.95 13.62 0.98
CA LEU A 39 9.84 14.23 0.26
C LEU A 39 9.22 13.31 -0.79
N TRP A 40 10.01 12.39 -1.33
CA TRP A 40 9.58 11.54 -2.43
C TRP A 40 10.33 10.21 -2.43
N VAL A 41 9.59 9.12 -2.58
CA VAL A 41 10.17 7.79 -2.82
C VAL A 41 9.33 7.09 -3.88
N LEU A 42 9.98 6.49 -4.86
CA LEU A 42 9.33 5.67 -5.86
C LEU A 42 9.74 4.22 -5.64
N LEU A 43 8.76 3.34 -5.47
CA LEU A 43 8.97 1.93 -5.16
C LEU A 43 8.46 1.08 -6.29
N LYS A 44 9.21 0.04 -6.64
CA LYS A 44 8.77 -0.95 -7.63
C LYS A 44 7.96 -2.04 -6.92
N ALA A 45 6.72 -2.21 -7.35
CA ALA A 45 5.79 -3.20 -6.80
C ALA A 45 5.35 -4.12 -7.94
N GLY A 46 6.15 -5.16 -8.21
CA GLY A 46 5.92 -6.04 -9.35
C GLY A 46 6.07 -5.27 -10.67
N ASN A 47 5.05 -5.28 -11.48
CA ASN A 47 5.06 -4.57 -12.78
C ASN A 47 4.63 -3.10 -12.66
N GLY A 48 4.10 -2.70 -11.50
CA GLY A 48 3.69 -1.33 -11.26
C GLY A 48 4.61 -0.64 -10.27
N LYS A 49 4.33 0.62 -10.01
CA LYS A 49 5.09 1.41 -9.04
C LYS A 49 4.17 2.15 -8.08
N ILE A 50 4.68 2.38 -6.90
CA ILE A 50 4.00 3.19 -5.89
C ILE A 50 4.93 4.35 -5.54
N GLY A 51 4.41 5.57 -5.68
CA GLY A 51 5.10 6.77 -5.25
C GLY A 51 4.61 7.21 -3.88
N LEU A 52 5.53 7.59 -3.01
CA LEU A 52 5.21 8.18 -1.72
C LEU A 52 5.62 9.65 -1.81
N HIS A 53 4.65 10.54 -1.71
CA HIS A 53 4.88 11.98 -1.83
C HIS A 53 4.44 12.65 -0.53
N LYS A 54 5.33 13.44 0.06
CA LYS A 54 4.96 14.17 1.25
C LYS A 54 3.85 15.16 0.93
N MET A 55 2.77 15.13 1.68
CA MET A 55 1.68 16.09 1.49
C MET A 55 2.12 17.48 1.95
N GLY A 56 1.53 18.52 1.34
CA GLY A 56 1.87 19.90 1.69
C GLY A 56 1.51 20.22 3.13
N ASP A 57 2.27 21.12 3.75
CA ASP A 57 2.09 21.46 5.16
C ASP A 57 0.67 21.94 5.49
N ARG A 58 0.00 22.58 4.54
CA ARG A 58 -1.38 23.07 4.72
C ARG A 58 -2.40 21.95 4.91
N PHE A 59 -2.04 20.72 4.53
CA PHE A 59 -2.91 19.55 4.68
C PHE A 59 -2.57 18.74 5.93
N LEU A 60 -1.54 19.14 6.68
CA LEU A 60 -1.14 18.47 7.90
C LEU A 60 -1.82 19.14 9.09
N ASP A 61 -2.58 18.36 9.84
CA ASP A 61 -3.17 18.84 11.09
C ASP A 61 -2.28 18.38 12.23
N LYS A 62 -1.37 19.26 12.63
CA LYS A 62 -0.39 18.94 13.68
C LYS A 62 -1.02 18.75 15.05
N SER A 63 -2.25 19.22 15.24
CA SER A 63 -2.95 19.08 16.54
C SER A 63 -3.54 17.69 16.73
N ARG A 64 -3.65 16.91 15.66
CA ARG A 64 -4.27 15.58 15.69
C ARG A 64 -3.27 14.42 15.76
N GLY A 65 -1.97 14.70 15.72
CA GLY A 65 -0.95 13.66 15.75
C GLY A 65 -1.07 12.69 14.59
N ASP A 66 -1.21 11.40 14.88
CA ASP A 66 -1.32 10.35 13.85
C ASP A 66 -2.72 10.33 13.23
N LEU A 67 -3.04 11.34 12.45
CA LEU A 67 -4.35 11.43 11.79
C LEU A 67 -4.44 10.41 10.66
N LYS A 68 -5.46 9.54 10.74
CA LYS A 68 -5.82 8.65 9.64
C LYS A 68 -6.86 9.36 8.79
N LEU A 69 -6.44 9.80 7.61
CA LEU A 69 -7.34 10.47 6.68
C LEU A 69 -8.33 9.46 6.09
N PRO A 70 -9.58 9.87 5.80
CA PRO A 70 -10.47 8.99 5.05
C PRO A 70 -9.90 8.82 3.66
N HIS A 71 -9.70 7.56 3.25
CA HIS A 71 -9.10 7.24 1.96
C HIS A 71 -10.16 6.66 1.03
N ASN A 72 -10.11 7.06 -0.23
CA ASN A 72 -10.96 6.50 -1.27
C ASN A 72 -10.19 5.56 -2.20
N THR A 73 -8.97 5.22 -1.84
CA THR A 73 -8.07 4.41 -2.67
C THR A 73 -7.66 3.16 -1.92
N LYS A 74 -7.66 2.04 -2.62
CA LYS A 74 -7.20 0.77 -2.10
C LYS A 74 -6.27 0.16 -3.14
N ILE A 75 -5.04 -0.13 -2.76
CA ILE A 75 -4.08 -0.76 -3.66
C ILE A 75 -4.20 -2.28 -3.49
N VAL A 76 -4.42 -2.98 -4.59
CA VAL A 76 -4.59 -4.43 -4.58
C VAL A 76 -3.30 -5.08 -5.08
N PHE A 77 -2.76 -6.00 -4.27
CA PHE A 77 -1.59 -6.81 -4.64
C PHE A 77 -2.06 -8.25 -4.85
N GLU A 78 -1.86 -8.76 -6.04
CA GLU A 78 -2.12 -10.19 -6.28
C GLU A 78 -0.92 -10.98 -5.77
N ILE A 79 -1.19 -12.05 -5.01
CA ILE A 79 -0.16 -12.92 -4.48
C ILE A 79 -0.37 -14.34 -5.02
N ASN A 80 0.72 -15.07 -5.16
CA ASN A 80 0.69 -16.48 -5.56
C ASN A 80 0.90 -17.44 -4.37
N ASP A 81 0.92 -16.91 -3.16
CA ASP A 81 1.07 -17.69 -1.94
C ASP A 81 -0.30 -17.86 -1.25
N ASP A 82 -0.36 -18.69 -0.22
CA ASP A 82 -1.58 -18.88 0.58
C ASP A 82 -1.89 -17.59 1.33
N ILE A 83 -3.11 -17.08 1.17
CA ILE A 83 -3.49 -15.79 1.75
C ILE A 83 -3.55 -15.84 3.28
N ASN A 84 -3.90 -16.99 3.86
CA ASN A 84 -3.92 -17.13 5.31
C ASN A 84 -2.51 -17.07 5.88
N ARG A 85 -1.54 -17.68 5.19
CA ARG A 85 -0.14 -17.63 5.58
C ARG A 85 0.42 -16.22 5.41
N ALA A 86 0.11 -15.56 4.31
CA ALA A 86 0.52 -14.17 4.08
C ALA A 86 -0.02 -13.26 5.18
N ARG A 87 -1.29 -13.45 5.55
CA ARG A 87 -1.90 -12.69 6.64
C ARG A 87 -1.15 -12.90 7.96
N GLU A 88 -0.85 -14.16 8.31
CA GLU A 88 -0.10 -14.47 9.52
C GLU A 88 1.28 -13.84 9.53
N ASP A 89 1.99 -13.90 8.41
CA ASP A 89 3.31 -13.27 8.30
C ASP A 89 3.24 -11.77 8.55
N LEU A 90 2.22 -11.12 8.01
CA LEU A 90 2.04 -9.68 8.20
C LEU A 90 1.65 -9.34 9.64
N LEU A 91 0.76 -10.13 10.23
CA LEU A 91 0.41 -9.97 11.65
C LEU A 91 1.65 -10.10 12.55
N ASN A 92 2.54 -11.04 12.24
CA ASN A 92 3.77 -11.23 12.98
C ASN A 92 4.76 -10.06 12.83
N GLN A 93 4.57 -9.25 11.80
CA GLN A 93 5.34 -8.02 11.59
C GLN A 93 4.61 -6.78 12.10
N ASN A 94 3.57 -6.98 12.91
CA ASN A 94 2.77 -5.90 13.52
C ASN A 94 2.00 -5.06 12.49
N VAL A 95 1.67 -5.66 11.34
CA VAL A 95 0.82 -5.01 10.36
C VAL A 95 -0.63 -5.21 10.76
N VAL A 96 -1.44 -4.16 10.65
CA VAL A 96 -2.88 -4.23 10.91
C VAL A 96 -3.54 -4.98 9.76
N MET A 97 -4.16 -6.13 10.06
CA MET A 97 -4.82 -6.96 9.06
C MET A 97 -6.25 -7.25 9.47
N ARG A 98 -7.14 -7.29 8.48
CA ARG A 98 -8.53 -7.70 8.68
C ARG A 98 -8.67 -9.19 8.36
N GLU A 99 -9.89 -9.72 8.49
CA GLU A 99 -10.14 -11.13 8.21
C GLU A 99 -10.09 -11.42 6.71
N VAL A 100 -9.68 -12.65 6.37
CA VAL A 100 -9.76 -13.14 5.00
C VAL A 100 -11.24 -13.28 4.63
N LYS A 101 -11.60 -12.85 3.43
CA LYS A 101 -12.97 -12.90 2.95
C LYS A 101 -13.04 -13.31 1.48
N THR A 102 -14.20 -13.72 1.07
CA THR A 102 -14.52 -13.95 -0.34
C THR A 102 -16.03 -13.75 -0.50
N PHE A 103 -16.49 -13.88 -1.71
CA PHE A 103 -17.92 -13.76 -2.03
C PHE A 103 -18.37 -14.99 -2.81
N ASP A 104 -19.68 -15.24 -2.82
CA ASP A 104 -20.24 -16.34 -3.60
C ASP A 104 -19.92 -16.15 -5.08
N ASN A 105 -19.49 -17.24 -5.74
CA ASN A 105 -19.14 -17.25 -7.16
C ASN A 105 -17.99 -16.30 -7.53
N TYR A 106 -17.14 -15.99 -6.55
CA TYR A 106 -15.95 -15.16 -6.77
C TYR A 106 -14.70 -16.04 -6.75
N ASP A 107 -13.80 -15.81 -7.69
CA ASP A 107 -12.65 -16.69 -7.90
C ASP A 107 -11.46 -16.38 -6.99
N PHE A 108 -11.58 -15.39 -6.11
CA PHE A 108 -10.45 -14.91 -5.32
C PHE A 108 -10.75 -14.84 -3.83
N TRP A 109 -9.72 -15.12 -3.04
CA TRP A 109 -9.67 -14.77 -1.61
C TRP A 109 -9.11 -13.37 -1.48
N LEU A 110 -9.65 -12.60 -0.56
CA LEU A 110 -9.26 -11.20 -0.33
C LEU A 110 -8.91 -10.99 1.14
N CYS A 111 -7.93 -10.11 1.40
CA CYS A 111 -7.57 -9.75 2.77
C CYS A 111 -7.06 -8.31 2.79
N ASP A 112 -7.75 -7.45 3.52
CA ASP A 112 -7.35 -6.04 3.64
C ASP A 112 -6.38 -5.86 4.80
N GLY A 113 -5.48 -4.89 4.64
CA GLY A 113 -4.59 -4.45 5.69
C GLY A 113 -4.39 -2.94 5.62
N GLU A 114 -3.66 -2.41 6.57
CA GLU A 114 -3.38 -0.97 6.62
C GLU A 114 -1.90 -0.72 6.77
N ASP A 115 -1.41 0.30 6.07
CA ASP A 115 -0.06 0.80 6.28
C ASP A 115 -0.03 1.71 7.53
N PRO A 116 1.15 2.20 7.96
CA PRO A 116 1.24 3.00 9.18
C PRO A 116 0.41 4.29 9.19
N GLU A 117 0.00 4.79 8.04
CA GLU A 117 -0.86 5.97 7.97
C GLU A 117 -2.32 5.62 7.68
N GLY A 118 -2.66 4.33 7.72
CA GLY A 118 -4.03 3.89 7.53
C GLY A 118 -4.45 3.75 6.08
N ASN A 119 -3.52 3.87 5.13
CA ASN A 119 -3.83 3.57 3.74
C ASN A 119 -4.14 2.08 3.62
N VAL A 120 -5.28 1.76 3.03
CA VAL A 120 -5.71 0.37 2.93
C VAL A 120 -5.10 -0.27 1.69
N PHE A 121 -4.49 -1.43 1.89
CA PHE A 121 -4.12 -2.32 0.79
C PHE A 121 -4.93 -3.61 0.88
N GLN A 122 -4.97 -4.35 -0.20
CA GLN A 122 -5.67 -5.63 -0.24
C GLN A 122 -4.77 -6.68 -0.87
N LEU A 123 -4.69 -7.83 -0.23
CA LEU A 123 -4.08 -9.01 -0.82
C LEU A 123 -5.17 -9.79 -1.56
N LYS A 124 -4.84 -10.35 -2.71
CA LYS A 124 -5.75 -11.07 -3.57
C LYS A 124 -5.08 -12.35 -4.05
N GLN A 125 -5.69 -13.49 -3.75
CA GLN A 125 -5.18 -14.80 -4.14
C GLN A 125 -6.25 -15.56 -4.89
N LYS A 126 -5.89 -16.12 -6.05
CA LYS A 126 -6.82 -16.95 -6.82
C LYS A 126 -7.11 -18.24 -6.08
N LYS A 127 -8.39 -18.62 -6.06
CA LYS A 127 -8.83 -19.91 -5.49
C LYS A 127 -8.35 -21.10 -6.31
#